data_8ce9b6a98b768e82dc30e6a9a7e1f50b
#
_entry.id   8ce9b6a98b768e82dc30e6a9a7e1f50b
#
_cell.length_a   1.000
_cell.length_b   1.000
_cell.length_c   1.000
_cell.angle_alpha   90.00
_cell.angle_beta   90.00
_cell.angle_gamma   90.00
#
_symmetry.space_group_name_H-M   'P 1'
#
loop_
_entity.id
_entity.type
_entity.pdbx_description
1 polymer ?
#
loop_
_entity_poly.entity_id
_entity_poly.type
_entity_poly.pdbx_seq_one_letter_code
_entity_poly.pdbx_strand_id
1 'polypeptide(L)'
;MLLEKLIERYPYLYHMAEAGTWPSIQQRGLLSTTAALDALGVSGARRQALEGMHRPTMLALKPGAPDDIVLRDQRPMPPSRLAQALPTGLTTEQWYRLINSKVFFWVSEERLGNL
;
A
#
# COMPACT_ATOMS: atom_id res chain seq x y z
N MET A 1 -24.55 1.77 4.58
CA MET A 1 -24.87 2.46 3.31
C MET A 1 -24.96 1.42 2.22
N LEU A 2 -26.03 1.47 1.41
CA LEU A 2 -26.17 0.57 0.27
C LEU A 2 -25.13 0.91 -0.81
N LEU A 3 -24.67 -0.09 -1.54
CA LEU A 3 -23.65 0.06 -2.57
C LEU A 3 -24.06 1.10 -3.64
N GLU A 4 -25.30 1.07 -4.07
CA GLU A 4 -25.82 2.02 -5.06
C GLU A 4 -25.71 3.48 -4.59
N LYS A 5 -26.03 3.73 -3.32
CA LYS A 5 -25.92 5.07 -2.73
C LYS A 5 -24.46 5.50 -2.60
N LEU A 6 -23.57 4.59 -2.30
CA LEU A 6 -22.13 4.87 -2.23
C LEU A 6 -21.59 5.26 -3.61
N ILE A 7 -21.93 4.50 -4.64
CA ILE A 7 -21.52 4.78 -6.03
C ILE A 7 -22.10 6.12 -6.51
N GLU A 8 -23.36 6.40 -6.18
CA GLU A 8 -24.01 7.66 -6.55
C GLU A 8 -23.32 8.86 -5.92
N ARG A 9 -22.96 8.76 -4.64
CA ARG A 9 -22.29 9.84 -3.91
C ARG A 9 -20.82 9.99 -4.29
N TYR A 10 -20.13 8.88 -4.55
CA TYR A 10 -18.70 8.82 -4.86
C TYR A 10 -18.48 8.03 -6.16
N PRO A 11 -18.75 8.65 -7.32
CA PRO A 11 -18.66 7.93 -8.60
C PRO A 11 -17.25 7.64 -9.06
N TYR A 12 -16.23 8.32 -8.46
CA TYR A 12 -14.83 8.14 -8.79
C TYR A 12 -14.02 7.65 -7.61
N LEU A 13 -13.05 6.79 -7.89
CA LEU A 13 -12.05 6.36 -6.92
C LEU A 13 -10.69 6.91 -7.35
N TYR A 14 -9.90 7.30 -6.35
CA TYR A 14 -8.57 7.88 -6.56
C TYR A 14 -7.52 6.97 -5.95
N HIS A 15 -6.43 6.77 -6.67
CA HIS A 15 -5.30 5.97 -6.20
C HIS A 15 -4.03 6.80 -6.25
N MET A 16 -3.25 6.76 -5.17
CA MET A 16 -1.98 7.46 -5.10
C MET A 16 -0.86 6.53 -5.56
N ALA A 17 -0.11 6.95 -6.58
CA ALA A 17 1.04 6.24 -7.08
C ALA A 17 2.22 7.21 -7.26
N GLU A 18 3.44 6.68 -7.18
CA GLU A 18 4.63 7.48 -7.40
C GLU A 18 4.71 7.95 -8.85
N ALA A 19 5.23 9.18 -9.06
CA ALA A 19 5.43 9.70 -10.41
C ALA A 19 6.32 8.77 -11.23
N GLY A 20 5.93 8.53 -12.50
CA GLY A 20 6.70 7.66 -13.39
C GLY A 20 6.33 6.18 -13.33
N THR A 21 5.39 5.77 -12.48
CA THR A 21 5.00 4.37 -12.34
C THR A 21 3.81 3.95 -13.23
N TRP A 22 3.24 4.88 -13.99
CA TRP A 22 2.10 4.59 -14.86
C TRP A 22 2.34 3.45 -15.85
N PRO A 23 3.50 3.36 -16.52
CA PRO A 23 3.77 2.23 -17.42
C PRO A 23 3.70 0.87 -16.73
N SER A 24 4.20 0.77 -15.50
CA SER A 24 4.11 -0.45 -14.69
C SER A 24 2.66 -0.77 -14.35
N ILE A 25 1.86 0.23 -13.98
CA ILE A 25 0.44 0.05 -13.67
C ILE A 25 -0.33 -0.41 -14.91
N GLN A 26 -0.05 0.15 -16.08
CA GLN A 26 -0.68 -0.28 -17.32
C GLN A 26 -0.37 -1.74 -17.65
N GLN A 27 0.85 -2.17 -17.41
CA GLN A 27 1.31 -3.51 -17.72
C GLN A 27 0.82 -4.56 -16.72
N ARG A 28 0.84 -4.24 -15.43
CA ARG A 28 0.62 -5.19 -14.34
C ARG A 28 -0.67 -4.99 -13.58
N GLY A 29 -1.36 -3.86 -13.77
CA GLY A 29 -2.48 -3.43 -12.94
C GLY A 29 -2.03 -2.81 -11.62
N LEU A 30 -2.98 -2.51 -10.76
CA LEU A 30 -2.72 -2.02 -9.41
C LEU A 30 -2.41 -3.20 -8.49
N LEU A 31 -1.20 -3.22 -7.94
CA LEU A 31 -0.72 -4.31 -7.10
C LEU A 31 -0.68 -3.89 -5.64
N SER A 32 -1.11 -4.78 -4.75
CA SER A 32 -0.78 -4.67 -3.33
C SER A 32 0.74 -4.84 -3.14
N THR A 33 1.26 -4.45 -1.98
CA THR A 33 2.68 -4.71 -1.67
C THR A 33 3.00 -6.21 -1.81
N THR A 34 2.16 -7.07 -1.24
CA THR A 34 2.33 -8.53 -1.34
C THR A 34 2.41 -9.00 -2.79
N ALA A 35 1.49 -8.54 -3.64
CA ALA A 35 1.48 -8.90 -5.06
C ALA A 35 2.71 -8.36 -5.81
N ALA A 36 3.18 -7.17 -5.47
CA ALA A 36 4.40 -6.59 -6.05
C ALA A 36 5.64 -7.41 -5.70
N LEU A 37 5.74 -7.85 -4.44
CA LEU A 37 6.85 -8.71 -3.99
C LEU A 37 6.83 -10.06 -4.72
N ASP A 38 5.65 -10.65 -4.90
CA ASP A 38 5.50 -11.87 -5.69
C ASP A 38 5.94 -11.66 -7.14
N ALA A 39 5.49 -10.58 -7.78
CA ALA A 39 5.79 -10.27 -9.17
C ALA A 39 7.30 -10.12 -9.43
N LEU A 40 8.05 -9.57 -8.47
CA LEU A 40 9.50 -9.36 -8.59
C LEU A 40 10.33 -10.44 -7.91
N GLY A 41 9.71 -11.51 -7.41
CA GLY A 41 10.42 -12.64 -6.82
C GLY A 41 11.14 -12.32 -5.50
N VAL A 42 10.66 -11.33 -4.76
CA VAL A 42 11.24 -10.97 -3.45
C VAL A 42 10.82 -11.97 -2.39
N SER A 43 11.78 -12.50 -1.63
CA SER A 43 11.55 -13.52 -0.60
C SER A 43 12.49 -13.34 0.59
N GLY A 44 12.35 -14.21 1.60
CA GLY A 44 13.24 -14.26 2.75
C GLY A 44 13.13 -13.06 3.68
N ALA A 45 14.26 -12.70 4.31
CA ALA A 45 14.31 -11.62 5.30
C ALA A 45 13.93 -10.25 4.74
N ARG A 46 14.29 -9.98 3.50
CA ARG A 46 13.92 -8.73 2.82
C ARG A 46 12.40 -8.62 2.68
N ARG A 47 11.73 -9.71 2.29
CA ARG A 47 10.28 -9.73 2.17
C ARG A 47 9.62 -9.54 3.52
N GLN A 48 10.09 -10.20 4.55
CA GLN A 48 9.56 -10.07 5.90
C GLN A 48 9.63 -8.62 6.39
N ALA A 49 10.74 -7.93 6.14
CA ALA A 49 10.90 -6.52 6.50
C ALA A 49 9.93 -5.63 5.74
N LEU A 50 9.66 -5.90 4.47
CA LEU A 50 8.78 -5.09 3.65
C LEU A 50 7.29 -5.33 3.90
N GLU A 51 6.90 -6.55 4.28
CA GLU A 51 5.49 -6.89 4.53
C GLU A 51 5.08 -6.77 5.99
N GLY A 52 5.97 -7.09 6.92
CA GLY A 52 5.64 -7.24 8.35
C GLY A 52 6.14 -6.12 9.25
N MET A 53 6.85 -5.14 8.72
CA MET A 53 7.42 -4.05 9.47
C MET A 53 7.02 -2.69 8.91
N HIS A 54 7.14 -1.65 9.75
CA HIS A 54 6.86 -0.28 9.33
C HIS A 54 7.81 0.17 8.21
N ARG A 55 7.25 0.77 7.17
CA ARG A 55 8.02 1.34 6.06
C ARG A 55 7.94 2.86 6.12
N PRO A 56 8.91 3.54 6.76
CA PRO A 56 8.85 4.99 6.95
C PRO A 56 9.18 5.79 5.69
N THR A 57 9.81 5.16 4.71
CA THR A 57 10.19 5.81 3.46
C THR A 57 9.76 4.97 2.26
N MET A 58 9.55 5.65 1.15
CA MET A 58 9.32 5.03 -0.15
C MET A 58 10.51 4.17 -0.57
N LEU A 59 10.26 3.05 -1.24
CA LEU A 59 11.29 2.12 -1.66
C LEU A 59 11.05 1.60 -3.07
N ALA A 60 12.06 1.73 -3.93
CA ALA A 60 12.09 1.05 -5.22
C ALA A 60 12.61 -0.38 -5.04
N LEU A 61 11.89 -1.37 -5.56
CA LEU A 61 12.25 -2.78 -5.41
C LEU A 61 13.44 -3.19 -6.30
N LYS A 62 13.52 -2.62 -7.50
CA LYS A 62 14.62 -2.83 -8.46
C LYS A 62 15.07 -1.50 -9.05
N PRO A 63 15.80 -0.66 -8.28
CA PRO A 63 16.17 0.68 -8.74
C PRO A 63 16.89 0.65 -10.09
N GLY A 64 16.41 1.46 -11.04
CA GLY A 64 16.99 1.57 -12.38
C GLY A 64 16.55 0.49 -13.36
N ALA A 65 15.82 -0.53 -12.93
CA ALA A 65 15.30 -1.56 -13.83
C ALA A 65 14.01 -1.10 -14.52
N PRO A 66 13.77 -1.51 -15.80
CA PRO A 66 12.55 -1.14 -16.51
C PRO A 66 11.28 -1.76 -15.92
N ASP A 67 11.42 -2.84 -15.16
CA ASP A 67 10.32 -3.53 -14.50
C ASP A 67 10.19 -3.18 -13.01
N ASP A 68 10.82 -2.09 -12.58
CA ASP A 68 10.79 -1.67 -11.18
C ASP A 68 9.37 -1.33 -10.70
N ILE A 69 9.15 -1.61 -9.43
CA ILE A 69 7.92 -1.23 -8.71
C ILE A 69 8.34 -0.45 -7.47
N VAL A 70 7.67 0.68 -7.23
CA VAL A 70 7.93 1.54 -6.07
C VAL A 70 6.86 1.30 -5.02
N LEU A 71 7.30 0.93 -3.80
CA LEU A 71 6.42 0.82 -2.64
C LEU A 71 6.35 2.17 -1.94
N ARG A 72 5.12 2.64 -1.67
CA ARG A 72 4.88 3.88 -0.95
C ARG A 72 5.21 3.70 0.53
N ASP A 73 5.49 4.82 1.22
CA ASP A 73 5.73 4.81 2.65
C ASP A 73 4.46 4.59 3.48
N GLN A 74 4.66 4.21 4.72
CA GLN A 74 3.63 4.03 5.74
C GLN A 74 3.88 5.00 6.91
N ARG A 75 4.39 6.18 6.62
CA ARG A 75 4.81 7.17 7.61
C ARG A 75 3.75 7.44 8.69
N PRO A 76 2.44 7.57 8.35
CA PRO A 76 1.43 7.87 9.37
C PRO A 76 1.15 6.75 10.37
N MET A 77 1.76 5.57 10.22
CA MET A 77 1.48 4.40 11.07
C MET A 77 2.73 3.87 11.77
N PRO A 78 3.38 4.69 12.64
CA PRO A 78 4.55 4.21 13.38
C PRO A 78 4.16 3.13 14.38
N PRO A 79 5.05 2.14 14.64
CA PRO A 79 4.73 0.98 15.48
C PRO A 79 4.21 1.32 16.87
N SER A 80 4.77 2.34 17.50
CA SER A 80 4.38 2.74 18.86
C SER A 80 2.92 3.20 18.96
N ARG A 81 2.46 4.01 18.00
CA ARG A 81 1.07 4.47 17.94
C ARG A 81 0.13 3.34 17.53
N LEU A 82 0.56 2.54 16.58
CA LEU A 82 -0.23 1.42 16.08
C LEU A 82 -0.50 0.39 17.18
N ALA A 83 0.53 0.05 17.97
CA ALA A 83 0.40 -0.91 19.07
C ALA A 83 -0.66 -0.48 20.09
N GLN A 84 -0.79 0.82 20.33
CA GLN A 84 -1.80 1.36 21.26
C GLN A 84 -3.21 1.29 20.70
N ALA A 85 -3.36 1.36 19.38
CA ALA A 85 -4.67 1.38 18.70
C ALA A 85 -5.21 -0.03 18.39
N LEU A 86 -4.36 -1.05 18.33
CA LEU A 86 -4.76 -2.40 17.96
C LEU A 86 -5.48 -3.12 19.11
N PRO A 87 -6.49 -3.95 18.77
CA PRO A 87 -7.14 -4.82 19.77
C PRO A 87 -6.15 -5.80 20.39
N THR A 88 -6.46 -6.26 21.59
CA THR A 88 -5.69 -7.30 22.28
C THR A 88 -5.59 -8.56 21.40
N GLY A 89 -4.38 -9.10 21.27
CA GLY A 89 -4.12 -10.31 20.48
C GLY A 89 -3.73 -10.04 19.03
N LEU A 90 -3.82 -8.82 18.55
CA LEU A 90 -3.37 -8.45 17.21
C LEU A 90 -2.02 -7.73 17.30
N THR A 91 -0.99 -8.26 16.65
CA THR A 91 0.34 -7.67 16.61
C THR A 91 0.48 -6.60 15.51
N THR A 92 1.47 -5.72 15.65
CA THR A 92 1.79 -4.75 14.59
C THR A 92 2.21 -5.46 13.30
N GLU A 93 2.94 -6.58 13.39
CA GLU A 93 3.31 -7.38 12.23
C GLU A 93 2.09 -7.89 11.48
N GLN A 94 1.11 -8.45 12.20
CA GLN A 94 -0.13 -8.95 11.60
C GLN A 94 -0.89 -7.82 10.90
N TRP A 95 -0.94 -6.64 11.50
CA TRP A 95 -1.57 -5.47 10.89
C TRP A 95 -0.86 -5.02 9.61
N TYR A 96 0.48 -4.90 9.65
CA TYR A 96 1.24 -4.52 8.46
C TYR A 96 1.06 -5.54 7.32
N ARG A 97 1.07 -6.82 7.63
CA ARG A 97 0.81 -7.86 6.63
C ARG A 97 -0.58 -7.74 6.02
N LEU A 98 -1.57 -7.43 6.83
CA LEU A 98 -2.95 -7.24 6.36
C LEU A 98 -3.04 -6.06 5.39
N ILE A 99 -2.57 -4.88 5.78
CA ILE A 99 -2.64 -3.69 4.91
C ILE A 99 -1.78 -3.83 3.65
N ASN A 100 -0.65 -4.52 3.74
CA ASN A 100 0.21 -4.77 2.59
C ASN A 100 -0.39 -5.78 1.60
N SER A 101 -1.45 -6.49 1.98
CA SER A 101 -2.22 -7.37 1.10
C SER A 101 -3.35 -6.65 0.34
N LYS A 102 -3.55 -5.37 0.58
CA LYS A 102 -4.65 -4.57 0.04
C LYS A 102 -4.17 -3.50 -0.93
N VAL A 103 -5.07 -3.09 -1.81
CA VAL A 103 -4.91 -1.88 -2.64
C VAL A 103 -5.89 -0.84 -2.11
N PHE A 104 -5.41 0.37 -1.89
CA PHE A 104 -6.19 1.44 -1.26
C PHE A 104 -6.64 2.48 -2.27
N PHE A 105 -7.88 2.95 -2.09
CA PHE A 105 -8.46 4.02 -2.88
C PHE A 105 -9.04 5.09 -1.96
N TRP A 106 -9.05 6.30 -2.45
CA TRP A 106 -9.72 7.43 -1.79
C TRP A 106 -10.95 7.81 -2.58
N VAL A 107 -11.98 8.28 -1.88
CA VAL A 107 -13.26 8.64 -2.50
C VAL A 107 -13.31 10.10 -2.95
N SER A 108 -12.33 10.92 -2.59
CA SER A 108 -12.25 12.32 -3.00
C SER A 108 -10.80 12.78 -3.12
N GLU A 109 -10.55 13.74 -4.01
CA GLU A 109 -9.23 14.35 -4.16
C GLU A 109 -8.80 15.09 -2.90
N GLU A 110 -9.74 15.71 -2.19
CA GLU A 110 -9.46 16.40 -0.94
C GLU A 110 -8.85 15.47 0.10
N ARG A 111 -9.45 14.30 0.30
CA ARG A 111 -8.93 13.31 1.26
C ARG A 111 -7.57 12.76 0.84
N LEU A 112 -7.38 12.56 -0.45
CA LEU A 112 -6.08 12.14 -1.00
C LEU A 112 -5.01 13.20 -0.74
N GLY A 113 -5.33 14.47 -0.95
CA GLY A 113 -4.40 15.59 -0.77
C GLY A 113 -3.99 15.84 0.69
N ASN A 114 -4.73 15.30 1.66
CA ASN A 114 -4.44 15.45 3.09
C ASN A 114 -3.47 14.39 3.65
N LEU A 115 -2.93 13.56 2.80
CA LEU A 115 -1.97 12.52 3.21
C LEU A 115 -0.50 13.07 3.26
#